data_e6b51c1c8a40ecbc35c8c71cbec6a973
#
_entry.id   e6b51c1c8a40ecbc35c8c71cbec6a973
#
_cell.length_a   1.000
_cell.length_b   1.000
_cell.length_c   1.000
_cell.angle_alpha   90.00
_cell.angle_beta   90.00
_cell.angle_gamma   90.00
#
_symmetry.space_group_name_H-M   'P 1'
#
loop_
_entity.id
_entity.type
_entity.pdbx_description
1 polymer ?
#
loop_
_entity_poly.entity_id
_entity_poly.type
_entity_poly.pdbx_seq_one_letter_code
_entity_poly.pdbx_strand_id
1 'polypeptide(L)'
;MKRFILTIALLSSALVAGAQTSIEEVLRSVETNNKELQANRQMVTAQKLEAKLDNNLPDPTVTYSHLYGNKEGMGFTGELVASQSFDFPSLYMQRNKLSKQKGENYDRQGEEVRQQILLQAKEACLDLIFLNQQKNLLDIRRKSAEQLAALYQQRLEQGDANILETNKIELELLNVRNEVRMNEAARVNKQRELEMLNGGIAIQLTDTAYEVVELPLSFADLRQEILENDRRLLSLQSAKRIIETNQCQQDDGAAFV
;
A
#
# COMPACT_ATOMS: atom_id res chain seq x y z
N MET A 1 6.63 47.65 15.29
CA MET A 1 5.96 46.54 14.57
C MET A 1 6.77 45.95 13.40
N LYS A 2 7.42 46.74 12.55
CA LYS A 2 8.25 46.20 11.43
C LYS A 2 9.45 45.35 11.84
N ARG A 3 10.04 45.58 13.00
CA ARG A 3 11.20 44.78 13.50
C ARG A 3 10.80 43.43 14.09
N PHE A 4 9.57 43.24 14.56
CA PHE A 4 9.03 41.97 15.07
C PHE A 4 8.64 41.02 13.92
N ILE A 5 8.22 41.54 12.80
CA ILE A 5 7.86 40.73 11.61
C ILE A 5 9.12 40.17 10.97
N LEU A 6 10.24 40.89 11.00
CA LEU A 6 11.51 40.43 10.42
C LEU A 6 12.16 39.29 11.26
N THR A 7 11.94 39.28 12.56
CA THR A 7 12.46 38.22 13.45
C THR A 7 11.66 36.93 13.33
N ILE A 8 10.34 37.00 13.08
CA ILE A 8 9.50 35.82 12.84
C ILE A 8 9.79 35.21 11.47
N ALA A 9 10.08 36.01 10.45
CA ALA A 9 10.47 35.51 9.12
C ALA A 9 11.85 34.81 9.12
N LEU A 10 12.77 35.19 10.03
CA LEU A 10 14.07 34.52 10.13
C LEU A 10 14.02 33.23 10.95
N LEU A 11 13.03 33.05 11.84
CA LEU A 11 12.86 31.80 12.60
C LEU A 11 12.18 30.68 11.78
N SER A 12 11.45 31.00 10.73
CA SER A 12 10.78 30.00 9.88
C SER A 12 11.70 29.38 8.82
N SER A 13 12.89 29.91 8.59
CA SER A 13 13.86 29.39 7.60
C SER A 13 14.91 28.42 8.16
N ALA A 14 14.91 28.13 9.49
CA ALA A 14 15.94 27.32 10.13
C ALA A 14 15.57 25.83 10.33
N LEU A 15 14.46 25.34 9.77
CA LEU A 15 13.98 23.95 9.94
C LEU A 15 14.13 23.06 8.71
N VAL A 16 15.00 23.43 7.77
CA VAL A 16 15.49 22.47 6.76
C VAL A 16 16.90 22.03 7.19
N ALA A 17 17.03 21.57 8.43
CA ALA A 17 18.09 20.63 8.77
C ALA A 17 17.73 19.33 8.05
N GLY A 18 18.58 18.88 7.12
CA GLY A 18 18.40 17.60 6.43
C GLY A 18 18.34 16.47 7.47
N ALA A 19 17.13 16.22 7.95
CA ALA A 19 16.84 15.02 8.72
C ALA A 19 17.10 13.85 7.76
N GLN A 20 18.07 13.01 8.09
CA GLN A 20 18.19 11.69 7.47
C GLN A 20 16.82 11.05 7.61
N THR A 21 16.14 10.83 6.48
CA THR A 21 14.78 10.30 6.49
C THR A 21 14.91 8.81 6.79
N SER A 22 14.58 8.40 7.99
CA SER A 22 14.60 6.98 8.36
C SER A 22 13.57 6.17 7.55
N ILE A 23 13.77 4.85 7.42
CA ILE A 23 12.80 3.96 6.77
C ILE A 23 11.40 4.15 7.37
N GLU A 24 11.29 4.31 8.70
CA GLU A 24 10.01 4.50 9.35
C GLU A 24 9.30 5.81 8.94
N GLU A 25 10.04 6.90 8.77
CA GLU A 25 9.49 8.17 8.30
C GLU A 25 8.99 8.04 6.86
N VAL A 26 9.76 7.34 6.01
CA VAL A 26 9.32 7.02 4.65
C VAL A 26 8.04 6.21 4.65
N LEU A 27 7.95 5.15 5.47
CA LEU A 27 6.74 4.33 5.56
C LEU A 27 5.52 5.12 6.04
N ARG A 28 5.69 6.01 7.03
CA ARG A 28 4.62 6.91 7.48
C ARG A 28 4.18 7.88 6.39
N SER A 29 5.14 8.41 5.62
CA SER A 29 4.83 9.29 4.48
C SER A 29 4.02 8.55 3.42
N VAL A 30 4.45 7.34 3.04
CA VAL A 30 3.73 6.47 2.10
C VAL A 30 2.33 6.14 2.62
N GLU A 31 2.18 5.78 3.89
CA GLU A 31 0.88 5.48 4.49
C GLU A 31 -0.11 6.63 4.40
N THR A 32 0.41 7.86 4.49
CA THR A 32 -0.42 9.08 4.43
C THR A 32 -0.75 9.49 3.00
N ASN A 33 0.22 9.40 2.09
CA ASN A 33 0.14 10.00 0.76
C ASN A 33 -0.27 9.02 -0.34
N ASN A 34 -0.12 7.72 -0.11
CA ASN A 34 -0.40 6.70 -1.12
C ASN A 34 -1.87 6.74 -1.56
N LYS A 35 -2.09 6.89 -2.87
CA LYS A 35 -3.44 7.04 -3.45
C LYS A 35 -4.24 5.75 -3.42
N GLU A 36 -3.57 4.62 -3.55
CA GLU A 36 -4.20 3.30 -3.48
C GLU A 36 -4.70 3.02 -2.06
N LEU A 37 -3.94 3.37 -1.02
CA LEU A 37 -4.39 3.29 0.37
C LEU A 37 -5.58 4.20 0.65
N GLN A 38 -5.58 5.41 0.10
CA GLN A 38 -6.72 6.32 0.23
C GLN A 38 -7.97 5.74 -0.45
N ALA A 39 -7.83 5.23 -1.67
CA ALA A 39 -8.93 4.58 -2.41
C ALA A 39 -9.44 3.32 -1.67
N ASN A 40 -8.53 2.48 -1.17
CA ASN A 40 -8.87 1.29 -0.41
C ASN A 40 -9.68 1.60 0.86
N ARG A 41 -9.32 2.64 1.62
CA ARG A 41 -10.09 3.09 2.79
C ARG A 41 -11.52 3.50 2.42
N GLN A 42 -11.69 4.21 1.30
CA GLN A 42 -13.01 4.58 0.80
C GLN A 42 -13.81 3.37 0.33
N MET A 43 -13.15 2.42 -0.36
CA MET A 43 -13.77 1.18 -0.82
C MET A 43 -14.27 0.32 0.36
N VAL A 44 -13.43 0.13 1.39
CA VAL A 44 -13.83 -0.59 2.61
C VAL A 44 -15.04 0.08 3.27
N THR A 45 -15.04 1.41 3.33
CA THR A 45 -16.18 2.16 3.89
C THR A 45 -17.46 1.94 3.07
N ALA A 46 -17.37 1.99 1.75
CA ALA A 46 -18.51 1.75 0.85
C ALA A 46 -19.05 0.32 1.00
N GLN A 47 -18.17 -0.69 1.00
CA GLN A 47 -18.55 -2.10 1.19
C GLN A 47 -19.22 -2.36 2.54
N LYS A 48 -18.75 -1.69 3.60
CA LYS A 48 -19.40 -1.78 4.93
C LYS A 48 -20.78 -1.15 4.96
N LEU A 49 -21.00 -0.08 4.21
CA LEU A 49 -22.33 0.52 4.05
C LEU A 49 -23.23 -0.40 3.22
N GLU A 50 -22.74 -0.94 2.12
CA GLU A 50 -23.46 -1.90 1.28
C GLU A 50 -23.89 -3.13 2.08
N ALA A 51 -22.99 -3.71 2.88
CA ALA A 51 -23.32 -4.87 3.73
C ALA A 51 -24.45 -4.59 4.75
N LYS A 52 -24.72 -3.32 5.08
CA LYS A 52 -25.85 -2.94 5.95
C LYS A 52 -27.18 -2.84 5.20
N LEU A 53 -27.16 -2.61 3.88
CA LEU A 53 -28.38 -2.48 3.07
C LEU A 53 -29.18 -3.78 3.04
N ASP A 54 -28.53 -4.94 3.10
CA ASP A 54 -29.17 -6.26 3.13
C ASP A 54 -30.10 -6.43 4.34
N ASN A 55 -30.01 -5.58 5.36
CA ASN A 55 -30.82 -5.63 6.56
C ASN A 55 -31.90 -4.53 6.64
N ASN A 56 -32.16 -3.81 5.55
CA ASN A 56 -33.21 -2.82 5.50
C ASN A 56 -34.58 -3.50 5.40
N LEU A 57 -35.60 -2.79 5.91
CA LEU A 57 -36.98 -3.18 5.66
C LEU A 57 -37.29 -3.06 4.15
N PRO A 58 -38.06 -3.99 3.57
CA PRO A 58 -38.58 -3.82 2.23
C PRO A 58 -39.37 -2.52 2.09
N ASP A 59 -39.30 -1.90 0.93
CA ASP A 59 -39.99 -0.64 0.69
C ASP A 59 -41.51 -0.84 0.73
N PRO A 60 -42.27 0.12 1.37
CA PRO A 60 -43.71 0.08 1.31
C PRO A 60 -44.20 0.33 -0.12
N THR A 61 -45.15 -0.46 -0.56
CA THR A 61 -45.77 -0.34 -1.87
C THR A 61 -47.14 0.29 -1.73
N VAL A 62 -47.39 1.36 -2.51
CA VAL A 62 -48.73 1.99 -2.60
C VAL A 62 -49.20 1.84 -4.04
N THR A 63 -50.27 1.07 -4.20
CA THR A 63 -50.88 0.82 -5.51
C THR A 63 -52.26 1.48 -5.56
N TYR A 64 -52.45 2.29 -6.60
CA TYR A 64 -53.77 2.82 -6.92
C TYR A 64 -54.27 2.14 -8.20
N SER A 65 -55.40 1.45 -8.09
CA SER A 65 -56.09 0.82 -9.19
C SER A 65 -57.37 1.52 -9.54
N HIS A 66 -57.56 1.88 -10.80
CA HIS A 66 -58.74 2.53 -11.29
C HIS A 66 -59.48 1.53 -12.20
N LEU A 67 -60.63 1.04 -11.75
CA LEU A 67 -61.43 0.03 -12.45
C LEU A 67 -62.65 0.67 -13.06
N TYR A 68 -62.81 0.57 -14.37
CA TYR A 68 -64.01 1.01 -15.09
C TYR A 68 -64.99 -0.12 -15.24
N GLY A 69 -66.25 0.14 -15.00
CA GLY A 69 -67.32 -0.84 -15.25
C GLY A 69 -67.44 -1.21 -16.73
N ASN A 70 -67.66 -2.47 -17.02
CA ASN A 70 -67.72 -3.02 -18.37
C ASN A 70 -69.08 -2.91 -19.04
N LYS A 71 -70.07 -2.26 -18.39
CA LYS A 71 -71.43 -2.05 -18.93
C LYS A 71 -71.84 -0.57 -18.77
N GLU A 72 -72.63 -0.10 -19.73
CA GLU A 72 -73.22 1.21 -19.71
C GLU A 72 -73.99 1.44 -18.40
N GLY A 73 -73.65 2.49 -17.61
CA GLY A 73 -74.22 2.78 -16.30
C GLY A 73 -73.46 2.21 -15.09
N MET A 74 -72.48 1.37 -15.27
CA MET A 74 -71.52 0.98 -14.21
C MET A 74 -70.46 2.07 -14.05
N GLY A 75 -70.48 2.79 -12.98
CA GLY A 75 -69.50 3.84 -12.63
C GLY A 75 -68.05 3.31 -12.61
N PHE A 76 -67.17 4.03 -12.04
CA PHE A 76 -65.78 3.64 -11.76
C PHE A 76 -65.58 3.34 -10.28
N THR A 77 -64.69 2.42 -9.97
CA THR A 77 -64.22 2.14 -8.60
C THR A 77 -62.72 2.41 -8.52
N GLY A 78 -62.33 3.22 -7.57
CA GLY A 78 -60.93 3.44 -7.23
C GLY A 78 -60.55 2.58 -6.03
N GLU A 79 -59.46 1.86 -6.09
CA GLU A 79 -58.90 1.09 -4.99
C GLU A 79 -57.47 1.61 -4.69
N LEU A 80 -57.21 1.95 -3.44
CA LEU A 80 -55.92 2.33 -2.93
C LEU A 80 -55.45 1.26 -1.94
N VAL A 81 -54.39 0.56 -2.31
CA VAL A 81 -53.79 -0.49 -1.46
C VAL A 81 -52.41 -0.04 -1.04
N ALA A 82 -52.18 0.05 0.27
CA ALA A 82 -50.86 0.23 0.84
C ALA A 82 -50.44 -1.08 1.51
N SER A 83 -49.31 -1.62 1.10
CA SER A 83 -48.76 -2.89 1.65
C SER A 83 -47.34 -2.70 2.12
N GLN A 84 -47.05 -3.27 3.30
CA GLN A 84 -45.73 -3.34 3.88
C GLN A 84 -45.46 -4.80 4.31
N SER A 85 -44.37 -5.37 3.80
CA SER A 85 -43.92 -6.71 4.20
C SER A 85 -42.91 -6.62 5.32
N PHE A 86 -42.93 -7.58 6.22
CA PHE A 86 -41.99 -7.72 7.31
C PHE A 86 -41.51 -9.18 7.35
N ASP A 87 -40.19 -9.35 7.43
CA ASP A 87 -39.61 -10.65 7.68
C ASP A 87 -39.70 -10.98 9.19
N PHE A 88 -39.49 -12.27 9.52
CA PHE A 88 -39.48 -12.67 10.92
C PHE A 88 -38.30 -12.01 11.69
N PRO A 89 -38.50 -11.55 12.93
CA PRO A 89 -37.47 -10.80 13.67
C PRO A 89 -36.10 -11.50 13.78
N SER A 90 -36.08 -12.85 13.82
CA SER A 90 -34.83 -13.62 13.84
C SER A 90 -33.99 -13.44 12.59
N LEU A 91 -34.61 -13.24 11.41
CA LEU A 91 -33.90 -13.01 10.16
C LEU A 91 -33.15 -11.66 10.18
N TYR A 92 -33.76 -10.62 10.74
CA TYR A 92 -33.07 -9.32 10.90
C TYR A 92 -31.86 -9.45 11.84
N MET A 93 -31.96 -10.26 12.91
CA MET A 93 -30.84 -10.50 13.81
C MET A 93 -29.70 -11.26 13.12
N GLN A 94 -30.02 -12.28 12.33
CA GLN A 94 -29.05 -13.04 11.57
C GLN A 94 -28.37 -12.18 10.48
N ARG A 95 -29.17 -11.40 9.71
CA ARG A 95 -28.63 -10.48 8.70
C ARG A 95 -27.72 -9.41 9.34
N ASN A 96 -28.06 -8.91 10.52
CA ASN A 96 -27.22 -7.97 11.25
C ASN A 96 -25.88 -8.62 11.70
N LYS A 97 -25.93 -9.88 12.18
CA LYS A 97 -24.71 -10.65 12.51
C LYS A 97 -23.83 -10.84 11.29
N LEU A 98 -24.43 -11.24 10.16
CA LEU A 98 -23.73 -11.43 8.90
C LEU A 98 -23.12 -10.11 8.38
N SER A 99 -23.87 -9.01 8.42
CA SER A 99 -23.39 -7.67 8.04
C SER A 99 -22.18 -7.23 8.86
N LYS A 100 -22.18 -7.50 10.17
CA LYS A 100 -21.02 -7.23 11.04
C LYS A 100 -19.80 -8.06 10.64
N GLN A 101 -20.00 -9.36 10.40
CA GLN A 101 -18.91 -10.26 9.98
C GLN A 101 -18.34 -9.87 8.61
N LYS A 102 -19.20 -9.49 7.65
CA LYS A 102 -18.78 -8.93 6.37
C LYS A 102 -17.95 -7.65 6.58
N GLY A 103 -18.40 -6.76 7.46
CA GLY A 103 -17.70 -5.53 7.80
C GLY A 103 -16.31 -5.77 8.39
N GLU A 104 -16.18 -6.72 9.33
CA GLU A 104 -14.88 -7.13 9.88
C GLU A 104 -13.96 -7.75 8.82
N ASN A 105 -14.53 -8.52 7.87
CA ASN A 105 -13.75 -9.09 6.77
C ASN A 105 -13.22 -8.01 5.84
N TYR A 106 -14.02 -6.99 5.51
CA TYR A 106 -13.57 -5.86 4.69
C TYR A 106 -12.47 -5.05 5.38
N ASP A 107 -12.56 -4.85 6.71
CA ASP A 107 -11.47 -4.23 7.46
C ASP A 107 -10.18 -5.03 7.34
N ARG A 108 -10.25 -6.37 7.48
CA ARG A 108 -9.07 -7.25 7.37
C ARG A 108 -8.46 -7.25 5.97
N GLN A 109 -9.30 -7.24 4.92
CA GLN A 109 -8.85 -7.10 3.54
C GLN A 109 -8.17 -5.74 3.32
N GLY A 110 -8.73 -4.67 3.88
CA GLY A 110 -8.13 -3.34 3.84
C GLY A 110 -6.74 -3.28 4.51
N GLU A 111 -6.59 -3.94 5.65
CA GLU A 111 -5.30 -4.06 6.34
C GLU A 111 -4.29 -4.94 5.56
N GLU A 112 -4.75 -5.98 4.87
CA GLU A 112 -3.89 -6.81 4.00
C GLU A 112 -3.29 -5.95 2.86
N VAL A 113 -4.11 -5.16 2.17
CA VAL A 113 -3.65 -4.23 1.12
C VAL A 113 -2.66 -3.21 1.70
N ARG A 114 -2.97 -2.65 2.87
CA ARG A 114 -2.07 -1.71 3.56
C ARG A 114 -0.71 -2.35 3.84
N GLN A 115 -0.69 -3.55 4.41
CA GLN A 115 0.56 -4.26 4.71
C GLN A 115 1.38 -4.53 3.44
N GLN A 116 0.73 -4.89 2.34
CA GLN A 116 1.37 -5.19 1.07
C GLN A 116 2.05 -3.94 0.47
N ILE A 117 1.39 -2.78 0.50
CA ILE A 117 1.96 -1.52 0.01
C ILE A 117 3.13 -1.06 0.89
N LEU A 118 3.00 -1.18 2.22
CA LEU A 118 4.09 -0.82 3.13
C LEU A 118 5.29 -1.78 3.01
N LEU A 119 5.05 -3.06 2.73
CA LEU A 119 6.11 -4.02 2.42
C LEU A 119 6.88 -3.63 1.16
N GLN A 120 6.18 -3.31 0.06
CA GLN A 120 6.81 -2.84 -1.18
C GLN A 120 7.65 -1.57 -0.94
N ALA A 121 7.12 -0.62 -0.16
CA ALA A 121 7.86 0.60 0.19
C ALA A 121 9.11 0.27 1.02
N LYS A 122 9.02 -0.66 1.97
CA LYS A 122 10.16 -1.10 2.78
C LYS A 122 11.22 -1.80 1.93
N GLU A 123 10.83 -2.67 1.02
CA GLU A 123 11.73 -3.33 0.07
C GLU A 123 12.45 -2.29 -0.80
N ALA A 124 11.73 -1.30 -1.35
CA ALA A 124 12.34 -0.22 -2.12
C ALA A 124 13.35 0.60 -1.30
N CYS A 125 13.07 0.86 -0.01
CA CYS A 125 14.01 1.51 0.89
C CYS A 125 15.28 0.68 1.13
N LEU A 126 15.13 -0.63 1.37
CA LEU A 126 16.28 -1.53 1.59
C LEU A 126 17.14 -1.64 0.33
N ASP A 127 16.52 -1.72 -0.86
CA ASP A 127 17.24 -1.71 -2.13
C ASP A 127 18.01 -0.38 -2.33
N LEU A 128 17.41 0.77 -1.98
CA LEU A 128 18.10 2.07 -2.05
C LEU A 128 19.30 2.14 -1.13
N ILE A 129 19.20 1.62 0.10
CA ILE A 129 20.33 1.56 1.03
C ILE A 129 21.46 0.71 0.43
N PHE A 130 21.12 -0.46 -0.12
CA PHE A 130 22.10 -1.32 -0.79
C PHE A 130 22.79 -0.59 -1.95
N LEU A 131 22.02 0.05 -2.82
CA LEU A 131 22.55 0.78 -3.98
C LEU A 131 23.39 1.99 -3.58
N ASN A 132 23.06 2.66 -2.46
CA ASN A 132 23.87 3.74 -1.89
C ASN A 132 25.21 3.22 -1.36
N GLN A 133 25.24 2.06 -0.68
CA GLN A 133 26.48 1.41 -0.26
C GLN A 133 27.33 1.02 -1.49
N GLN A 134 26.72 0.40 -2.47
CA GLN A 134 27.38 -0.01 -3.70
C GLN A 134 27.95 1.20 -4.45
N LYS A 135 27.23 2.32 -4.50
CA LYS A 135 27.71 3.57 -5.09
C LYS A 135 29.01 4.03 -4.43
N ASN A 136 29.07 4.05 -3.08
CA ASN A 136 30.26 4.47 -2.36
C ASN A 136 31.48 3.58 -2.71
N LEU A 137 31.26 2.25 -2.78
CA LEU A 137 32.32 1.32 -3.16
C LEU A 137 32.76 1.52 -4.62
N LEU A 138 31.81 1.66 -5.54
CA LEU A 138 32.09 1.90 -6.95
C LEU A 138 32.80 3.23 -7.20
N ASP A 139 32.47 4.28 -6.45
CA ASP A 139 33.17 5.58 -6.54
C ASP A 139 34.63 5.46 -6.10
N ILE A 140 34.95 4.65 -5.08
CA ILE A 140 36.33 4.36 -4.65
C ILE A 140 37.05 3.56 -5.76
N ARG A 141 36.45 2.48 -6.29
CA ARG A 141 37.02 1.69 -7.38
C ARG A 141 37.27 2.54 -8.62
N ARG A 142 36.32 3.39 -9.00
CA ARG A 142 36.46 4.29 -10.16
C ARG A 142 37.64 5.24 -9.99
N LYS A 143 37.79 5.89 -8.83
CA LYS A 143 38.93 6.77 -8.53
C LYS A 143 40.27 6.02 -8.64
N SER A 144 40.33 4.81 -8.06
CA SER A 144 41.55 3.97 -8.13
C SER A 144 41.87 3.55 -9.56
N ALA A 145 40.87 3.14 -10.35
CA ALA A 145 41.04 2.78 -11.73
C ALA A 145 41.47 3.99 -12.61
N GLU A 146 40.92 5.18 -12.38
CA GLU A 146 41.31 6.41 -13.05
C GLU A 146 42.77 6.77 -12.76
N GLN A 147 43.18 6.68 -11.49
CA GLN A 147 44.60 6.91 -11.12
C GLN A 147 45.53 5.93 -11.75
N LEU A 148 45.16 4.63 -11.77
CA LEU A 148 45.98 3.59 -12.38
C LEU A 148 46.09 3.77 -13.90
N ALA A 149 44.98 4.09 -14.58
CA ALA A 149 44.99 4.36 -16.02
C ALA A 149 45.90 5.55 -16.38
N ALA A 150 45.80 6.66 -15.61
CA ALA A 150 46.67 7.81 -15.81
C ALA A 150 48.16 7.48 -15.61
N LEU A 151 48.51 6.67 -14.60
CA LEU A 151 49.88 6.24 -14.32
C LEU A 151 50.41 5.40 -15.47
N TYR A 152 49.65 4.41 -15.97
CA TYR A 152 50.09 3.52 -17.04
C TYR A 152 50.18 4.27 -18.38
N GLN A 153 49.34 5.23 -18.64
CA GLN A 153 49.45 6.10 -19.81
C GLN A 153 50.75 6.92 -19.78
N GLN A 154 51.07 7.53 -18.63
CA GLN A 154 52.33 8.25 -18.44
C GLN A 154 53.56 7.32 -18.64
N ARG A 155 53.55 6.11 -18.08
CA ARG A 155 54.63 5.12 -18.26
C ARG A 155 54.77 4.65 -19.70
N LEU A 156 53.67 4.51 -20.43
CA LEU A 156 53.68 4.17 -21.85
C LEU A 156 54.37 5.27 -22.67
N GLU A 157 54.08 6.56 -22.38
CA GLU A 157 54.71 7.70 -23.01
C GLU A 157 56.24 7.78 -22.71
N GLN A 158 56.65 7.29 -21.54
CA GLN A 158 58.07 7.17 -21.16
C GLN A 158 58.78 5.93 -21.70
N GLY A 159 58.03 5.02 -22.33
CA GLY A 159 58.53 3.74 -22.83
C GLY A 159 58.70 2.64 -21.76
N ASP A 160 58.19 2.90 -20.54
CA ASP A 160 58.33 2.00 -19.38
C ASP A 160 57.12 1.04 -19.19
N ALA A 161 56.11 1.12 -20.05
CA ALA A 161 54.96 0.22 -20.04
C ALA A 161 54.66 -0.35 -21.42
N ASN A 162 54.00 -1.53 -21.45
CA ASN A 162 53.56 -2.17 -22.67
C ASN A 162 52.16 -1.67 -23.03
N ILE A 163 51.91 -1.46 -24.34
CA ILE A 163 50.58 -1.03 -24.84
C ILE A 163 49.45 -2.02 -24.46
N LEU A 164 49.74 -3.33 -24.39
CA LEU A 164 48.75 -4.34 -24.00
C LEU A 164 48.35 -4.22 -22.53
N GLU A 165 49.28 -3.86 -21.66
CA GLU A 165 49.00 -3.60 -20.24
C GLU A 165 48.15 -2.33 -20.07
N THR A 166 48.51 -1.28 -20.77
CA THR A 166 47.76 0.00 -20.75
C THR A 166 46.32 -0.23 -21.23
N ASN A 167 46.14 -0.91 -22.37
CA ASN A 167 44.81 -1.23 -22.90
C ASN A 167 43.97 -2.08 -21.93
N LYS A 168 44.60 -3.02 -21.22
CA LYS A 168 43.90 -3.83 -20.21
C LYS A 168 43.39 -3.01 -19.04
N ILE A 169 44.17 -2.03 -18.59
CA ILE A 169 43.78 -1.10 -17.51
C ILE A 169 42.71 -0.14 -17.99
N GLU A 170 42.79 0.37 -19.20
CA GLU A 170 41.71 1.21 -19.77
C GLU A 170 40.40 0.43 -19.92
N LEU A 171 40.46 -0.84 -20.32
CA LEU A 171 39.28 -1.70 -20.36
C LEU A 171 38.65 -1.89 -18.96
N GLU A 172 39.48 -2.11 -17.92
CA GLU A 172 38.99 -2.20 -16.55
C GLU A 172 38.34 -0.90 -16.09
N LEU A 173 38.94 0.27 -16.40
CA LEU A 173 38.34 1.56 -16.12
C LEU A 173 36.98 1.73 -16.82
N LEU A 174 36.87 1.29 -18.07
CA LEU A 174 35.62 1.31 -18.82
C LEU A 174 34.55 0.44 -18.16
N ASN A 175 34.92 -0.76 -17.69
CA ASN A 175 34.03 -1.68 -16.99
C ASN A 175 33.52 -1.03 -15.69
N VAL A 176 34.40 -0.48 -14.87
CA VAL A 176 34.01 0.20 -13.61
C VAL A 176 33.08 1.40 -13.88
N ARG A 177 33.35 2.18 -14.92
CA ARG A 177 32.47 3.27 -15.32
C ARG A 177 31.08 2.79 -15.74
N ASN A 178 30.99 1.65 -16.40
CA ASN A 178 29.71 1.04 -16.75
C ASN A 178 28.96 0.56 -15.49
N GLU A 179 29.65 -0.07 -14.54
CA GLU A 179 29.05 -0.47 -13.25
C GLU A 179 28.49 0.75 -12.49
N VAL A 180 29.23 1.86 -12.44
CA VAL A 180 28.75 3.12 -11.83
C VAL A 180 27.47 3.62 -12.51
N ARG A 181 27.41 3.61 -13.85
CA ARG A 181 26.21 4.04 -14.59
C ARG A 181 25.02 3.13 -14.34
N MET A 182 25.23 1.83 -14.31
CA MET A 182 24.19 0.86 -14.03
C MET A 182 23.64 1.02 -12.60
N ASN A 183 24.53 1.20 -11.63
CA ASN A 183 24.12 1.48 -10.25
C ASN A 183 23.31 2.77 -10.13
N GLU A 184 23.74 3.85 -10.77
CA GLU A 184 23.02 5.12 -10.75
C GLU A 184 21.63 5.00 -11.41
N ALA A 185 21.52 4.29 -12.53
CA ALA A 185 20.25 4.02 -13.17
C ALA A 185 19.31 3.21 -12.26
N ALA A 186 19.84 2.20 -11.57
CA ALA A 186 19.07 1.40 -10.60
C ALA A 186 18.59 2.25 -9.43
N ARG A 187 19.45 3.13 -8.89
CA ARG A 187 19.08 4.08 -7.83
C ARG A 187 17.92 4.99 -8.26
N VAL A 188 18.04 5.61 -9.43
CA VAL A 188 16.99 6.50 -9.96
C VAL A 188 15.67 5.77 -10.15
N ASN A 189 15.71 4.51 -10.61
CA ASN A 189 14.52 3.71 -10.78
C ASN A 189 13.85 3.38 -9.43
N LYS A 190 14.63 2.98 -8.42
CA LYS A 190 14.10 2.70 -7.08
C LYS A 190 13.59 3.95 -6.39
N GLN A 191 14.22 5.08 -6.61
CA GLN A 191 13.75 6.37 -6.11
C GLN A 191 12.40 6.79 -6.72
N ARG A 192 12.22 6.56 -8.03
CA ARG A 192 10.93 6.79 -8.71
C ARG A 192 9.84 5.83 -8.23
N GLU A 193 10.18 4.56 -8.00
CA GLU A 193 9.26 3.58 -7.43
C GLU A 193 8.74 4.06 -6.06
N LEU A 194 9.65 4.53 -5.20
CA LEU A 194 9.30 5.06 -3.88
C LEU A 194 8.46 6.34 -3.99
N GLU A 195 8.78 7.22 -4.92
CA GLU A 195 8.00 8.43 -5.21
C GLU A 195 6.57 8.09 -5.67
N MET A 196 6.41 7.10 -6.55
CA MET A 196 5.08 6.62 -6.97
C MET A 196 4.29 6.05 -5.80
N LEU A 197 4.92 5.23 -4.94
CA LEU A 197 4.30 4.70 -3.74
C LEU A 197 3.90 5.81 -2.76
N ASN A 198 4.65 6.90 -2.72
CA ASN A 198 4.35 8.10 -1.91
C ASN A 198 3.38 9.09 -2.56
N GLY A 199 2.60 8.63 -3.55
CA GLY A 199 1.58 9.45 -4.21
C GLY A 199 2.13 10.57 -5.09
N GLY A 200 3.36 10.43 -5.59
CA GLY A 200 4.06 11.40 -6.44
C GLY A 200 4.85 12.47 -5.67
N ILE A 201 4.97 12.33 -4.36
CA ILE A 201 5.78 13.23 -3.52
C ILE A 201 7.18 12.65 -3.40
N ALA A 202 8.18 13.40 -3.83
CA ALA A 202 9.57 12.97 -3.77
C ALA A 202 10.04 12.75 -2.32
N ILE A 203 10.68 11.62 -2.09
CA ILE A 203 11.36 11.28 -0.84
C ILE A 203 12.82 11.01 -1.16
N GLN A 204 13.73 11.54 -0.36
CA GLN A 204 15.16 11.27 -0.49
C GLN A 204 15.63 10.39 0.66
N LEU A 205 15.97 9.14 0.36
CA LEU A 205 16.62 8.23 1.29
C LEU A 205 18.11 8.16 0.94
N THR A 206 18.96 8.72 1.83
CA THR A 206 20.42 8.77 1.64
C THR A 206 21.18 7.80 2.53
N ASP A 207 20.47 7.03 3.34
CA ASP A 207 21.07 6.08 4.27
C ASP A 207 21.90 5.02 3.53
N THR A 208 22.99 4.64 4.19
CA THR A 208 23.93 3.61 3.72
C THR A 208 24.12 2.47 4.73
N ALA A 209 23.36 2.48 5.81
CA ALA A 209 23.40 1.44 6.83
C ALA A 209 22.02 0.84 7.04
N TYR A 210 21.97 -0.47 7.18
CA TYR A 210 20.75 -1.15 7.58
C TYR A 210 20.52 -0.99 9.07
N GLU A 211 19.26 -0.81 9.45
CA GLU A 211 18.84 -0.87 10.83
C GLU A 211 18.98 -2.31 11.37
N VAL A 212 19.57 -2.42 12.56
CA VAL A 212 19.74 -3.75 13.18
C VAL A 212 18.41 -4.16 13.81
N VAL A 213 17.81 -5.21 13.27
CA VAL A 213 16.59 -5.81 13.80
C VAL A 213 16.96 -6.98 14.70
N GLU A 214 16.48 -6.96 15.94
CA GLU A 214 16.59 -8.11 16.84
C GLU A 214 15.62 -9.19 16.39
N LEU A 215 16.16 -10.36 16.04
CA LEU A 215 15.35 -11.51 15.65
C LEU A 215 14.91 -12.28 16.90
N PRO A 216 13.68 -12.86 16.90
CA PRO A 216 13.23 -13.75 17.96
C PRO A 216 14.20 -14.90 18.16
N LEU A 217 14.51 -15.24 19.43
CA LEU A 217 15.49 -16.26 19.78
C LEU A 217 15.04 -17.69 19.43
N SER A 218 13.74 -17.90 19.23
CA SER A 218 13.15 -19.22 18.97
C SER A 218 12.32 -19.22 17.69
N PHE A 219 12.48 -20.28 16.88
CA PHE A 219 11.62 -20.50 15.69
C PHE A 219 10.14 -20.69 16.09
N ALA A 220 9.86 -21.25 17.26
CA ALA A 220 8.50 -21.42 17.75
C ALA A 220 7.83 -20.08 18.02
N ASP A 221 8.55 -19.13 18.64
CA ASP A 221 8.05 -17.78 18.93
C ASP A 221 7.80 -17.01 17.63
N LEU A 222 8.75 -17.08 16.69
CA LEU A 222 8.60 -16.44 15.36
C LEU A 222 7.39 -17.01 14.61
N ARG A 223 7.18 -18.33 14.65
CA ARG A 223 6.03 -18.96 14.01
C ARG A 223 4.72 -18.49 14.63
N GLN A 224 4.66 -18.39 15.94
CA GLN A 224 3.46 -17.93 16.65
C GLN A 224 3.18 -16.47 16.30
N GLU A 225 4.19 -15.61 16.31
CA GLU A 225 4.07 -14.21 15.95
C GLU A 225 3.55 -14.03 14.50
N ILE A 226 4.07 -14.82 13.54
CA ILE A 226 3.59 -14.82 12.15
C ILE A 226 2.12 -15.23 12.10
N LEU A 227 1.72 -16.32 12.78
CA LEU A 227 0.33 -16.81 12.76
C LEU A 227 -0.67 -15.79 13.34
N GLU A 228 -0.25 -15.02 14.35
CA GLU A 228 -1.08 -14.00 14.98
C GLU A 228 -1.16 -12.70 14.17
N ASN A 229 -0.10 -12.36 13.43
CA ASN A 229 0.02 -11.09 12.74
C ASN A 229 -0.13 -11.17 11.21
N ASP A 230 -0.18 -12.35 10.62
CA ASP A 230 -0.38 -12.51 9.18
C ASP A 230 -1.79 -12.07 8.78
N ARG A 231 -1.87 -10.90 8.12
CA ARG A 231 -3.13 -10.27 7.70
C ARG A 231 -3.88 -11.11 6.69
N ARG A 232 -3.15 -11.82 5.81
CA ARG A 232 -3.76 -12.73 4.84
C ARG A 232 -4.42 -13.93 5.51
N LEU A 233 -3.76 -14.53 6.50
CA LEU A 233 -4.34 -15.63 7.27
C LEU A 233 -5.59 -15.18 8.02
N LEU A 234 -5.54 -14.00 8.64
CA LEU A 234 -6.66 -13.41 9.37
C LEU A 234 -7.84 -13.06 8.45
N SER A 235 -7.60 -12.60 7.24
CA SER A 235 -8.65 -12.31 6.24
C SER A 235 -9.33 -13.60 5.79
N LEU A 236 -8.56 -14.67 5.50
CA LEU A 236 -9.11 -15.99 5.15
C LEU A 236 -9.94 -16.62 6.27
N GLN A 237 -9.51 -16.50 7.52
CA GLN A 237 -10.27 -16.98 8.68
C GLN A 237 -11.61 -16.24 8.83
N SER A 238 -11.63 -14.92 8.57
CA SER A 238 -12.88 -14.16 8.62
C SER A 238 -13.81 -14.51 7.46
N ALA A 239 -13.29 -14.74 6.25
CA ALA A 239 -14.06 -15.22 5.12
C ALA A 239 -14.69 -16.60 5.38
N LYS A 240 -13.95 -17.53 6.01
CA LYS A 240 -14.48 -18.83 6.42
C LYS A 240 -15.68 -18.68 7.38
N ARG A 241 -15.59 -17.81 8.38
CA ARG A 241 -16.70 -17.55 9.32
C ARG A 241 -17.96 -17.04 8.64
N ILE A 242 -17.82 -16.21 7.60
CA ILE A 242 -18.94 -15.69 6.80
C ILE A 242 -19.63 -16.86 6.08
N ILE A 243 -18.88 -17.77 5.46
CA ILE A 243 -19.43 -18.93 4.75
C ILE A 243 -20.19 -19.84 5.72
N GLU A 244 -19.61 -20.13 6.88
CA GLU A 244 -20.27 -20.94 7.92
C GLU A 244 -21.56 -20.30 8.42
N THR A 245 -21.59 -18.99 8.60
CA THR A 245 -22.80 -18.26 9.02
C THR A 245 -23.85 -18.25 7.94
N ASN A 246 -23.48 -18.12 6.65
CA ASN A 246 -24.41 -18.19 5.52
C ASN A 246 -25.03 -19.57 5.39
N GLN A 247 -24.28 -20.67 5.59
CA GLN A 247 -24.82 -22.02 5.56
C GLN A 247 -25.89 -22.23 6.64
N CYS A 248 -25.59 -21.82 7.88
CA CYS A 248 -26.59 -21.91 8.96
C CYS A 248 -27.86 -21.11 8.65
N GLN A 249 -27.74 -19.96 7.96
CA GLN A 249 -28.91 -19.15 7.57
C GLN A 249 -29.75 -19.84 6.51
N GLN A 250 -29.17 -20.56 5.57
CA GLN A 250 -29.88 -21.32 4.54
C GLN A 250 -30.60 -22.55 5.14
N ASP A 251 -29.95 -23.24 6.05
CA ASP A 251 -30.51 -24.42 6.72
C ASP A 251 -31.70 -24.04 7.62
N ASP A 252 -31.62 -22.95 8.38
CA ASP A 252 -32.72 -22.43 9.19
C ASP A 252 -33.90 -21.93 8.31
N GLY A 253 -33.60 -21.30 7.15
CA GLY A 253 -34.63 -20.85 6.20
C GLY A 253 -35.36 -22.02 5.52
N ALA A 254 -34.70 -23.13 5.29
CA ALA A 254 -35.30 -24.34 4.69
C ALA A 254 -36.15 -25.13 5.69
N ALA A 255 -35.93 -24.96 6.98
CA ALA A 255 -36.68 -25.66 8.03
C ALA A 255 -38.07 -25.04 8.33
N PHE A 256 -38.38 -23.87 7.77
CA PHE A 256 -39.64 -23.14 7.97
C PHE A 256 -40.53 -23.04 6.73
N VAL A 257 -40.21 -23.75 5.64
CA VAL A 257 -41.04 -23.93 4.45
C VAL A 257 -41.64 -25.34 4.45
#